data_3ca2da91bf9d23967393711301cbabf0
#
_entry.id   3ca2da91bf9d23967393711301cbabf0
#
_cell.length_a   1.000
_cell.length_b   1.000
_cell.length_c   1.000
_cell.angle_alpha   90.00
_cell.angle_beta   90.00
_cell.angle_gamma   90.00
#
_symmetry.space_group_name_H-M   'P 1'
#
loop_
_entity.id
_entity.type
_entity.pdbx_description
1 polymer ?
#
loop_
_entity_poly.entity_id
_entity_poly.type
_entity_poly.pdbx_seq_one_letter_code
_entity_poly.pdbx_strand_id
1 'polypeptide(L)'
;MVQGEGSGGDPTQGLVNPRLSDVFGLVIRQDEVDFVVPHLREDLPLCIDPFLLWKSDRSDYQDLHRTLLAFIEQVRIHVIAGRSGAAHKLLAEVREPDELGLGYATGSKRGSAIGPALRSAIINTVREIPQFGESGFDHLEILALVVPKVAEDRISDLTVSVLKNWFAKFTSARCRELGVPTREYRLVGWDANKLDWLPFSASLPYNPSDGSPVLLAPLDLLRHLPWINYPDYYKTTFSHLVLEAGHTRSAIPKPQVLAYNRANYEIVRSYVSGRESQSDACTPDPLFTPLKLDTLRRKVAQLRALPTGRDGGADKKFEDLAYDLLSSLLYPELDLAKSQARTISGAHIRDIIFHNDGKTAFLQDLRGLYSARQIIFELKNVASLDSEHVNQLYRYLDGENMGKYGIFLARTPPPRSVQRNIVDLHSSKRAAIICLNDSDIDLMVQMLDSGRRPIDVLRKKHIEFTRQLPQ
;
A
#
# COMPACT_ATOMS: atom_id res chain seq x y z
N MET A 1 31.67 -22.62 -22.59
CA MET A 1 30.99 -22.02 -23.75
C MET A 1 29.72 -22.78 -23.99
N VAL A 2 28.59 -22.27 -23.54
CA VAL A 2 27.27 -22.37 -24.18
C VAL A 2 26.53 -21.15 -23.74
N GLN A 3 26.47 -20.14 -24.60
CA GLN A 3 25.55 -19.02 -24.51
C GLN A 3 24.18 -19.57 -24.91
N GLY A 4 23.23 -19.57 -23.94
CA GLY A 4 21.83 -19.70 -24.19
C GLY A 4 21.22 -18.30 -24.12
N GLU A 5 21.15 -17.61 -25.24
CA GLU A 5 20.25 -16.45 -25.40
C GLU A 5 18.80 -16.97 -25.35
N GLY A 6 18.23 -16.98 -24.14
CA GLY A 6 16.81 -17.16 -23.93
C GLY A 6 16.09 -15.86 -24.29
N SER A 7 15.13 -15.93 -25.19
CA SER A 7 14.19 -14.86 -25.55
C SER A 7 13.62 -14.21 -24.28
N GLY A 8 14.12 -13.02 -23.95
CA GLY A 8 13.69 -12.26 -22.78
C GLY A 8 12.32 -11.64 -22.96
N GLY A 9 11.26 -12.44 -22.78
CA GLY A 9 9.94 -11.90 -22.55
C GLY A 9 9.91 -11.21 -21.18
N ASP A 10 9.20 -10.10 -21.06
CA ASP A 10 8.97 -9.40 -19.80
C ASP A 10 8.38 -10.38 -18.77
N PRO A 11 9.09 -10.72 -17.66
CA PRO A 11 8.63 -11.69 -16.68
C PRO A 11 7.35 -11.22 -15.94
N THR A 12 6.94 -9.96 -16.13
CA THR A 12 5.73 -9.37 -15.55
C THR A 12 4.54 -9.37 -16.53
N GLN A 13 4.75 -9.84 -17.77
CA GLN A 13 3.68 -9.88 -18.76
C GLN A 13 2.52 -10.72 -18.24
N GLY A 14 1.34 -10.13 -18.16
CA GLY A 14 0.13 -10.77 -17.66
C GLY A 14 -0.13 -10.62 -16.15
N LEU A 15 0.86 -10.29 -15.32
CA LEU A 15 0.62 -10.00 -13.91
C LEU A 15 0.00 -8.61 -13.74
N VAL A 16 -1.00 -8.53 -12.87
CA VAL A 16 -1.57 -7.26 -12.44
C VAL A 16 -0.76 -6.76 -11.25
N ASN A 17 -0.21 -5.53 -11.38
CA ASN A 17 0.62 -4.89 -10.36
C ASN A 17 1.68 -5.83 -9.75
N PRO A 18 2.63 -6.35 -10.54
CA PRO A 18 3.62 -7.32 -10.07
C PRO A 18 4.47 -6.74 -8.94
N ARG A 19 4.88 -7.60 -8.04
CA ARG A 19 5.86 -7.27 -7.00
C ARG A 19 7.29 -7.44 -7.51
N LEU A 20 8.23 -6.82 -6.81
CA LEU A 20 9.67 -7.02 -7.04
C LEU A 20 10.04 -8.51 -6.98
N SER A 21 9.46 -9.26 -6.06
CA SER A 21 9.66 -10.71 -5.93
C SER A 21 9.19 -11.50 -7.14
N ASP A 22 8.10 -11.09 -7.79
CA ASP A 22 7.59 -11.76 -9.00
C ASP A 22 8.56 -11.59 -10.17
N VAL A 23 9.11 -10.38 -10.31
CA VAL A 23 10.02 -10.01 -11.39
C VAL A 23 11.34 -10.78 -11.34
N PHE A 24 11.92 -10.84 -10.15
CA PHE A 24 13.23 -11.49 -9.97
C PHE A 24 13.14 -12.97 -9.57
N GLY A 25 11.92 -13.55 -9.57
CA GLY A 25 11.70 -14.95 -9.22
C GLY A 25 12.07 -15.30 -7.79
N LEU A 26 11.99 -14.30 -6.87
CA LEU A 26 12.37 -14.50 -5.48
C LEU A 26 11.29 -15.32 -4.76
N VAL A 27 11.74 -16.28 -3.96
CA VAL A 27 10.86 -17.06 -3.07
C VAL A 27 10.93 -16.43 -1.68
N ILE A 28 10.42 -15.20 -1.57
CA ILE A 28 10.33 -14.49 -0.29
C ILE A 28 8.86 -14.18 0.03
N ARG A 29 8.52 -14.29 1.30
CA ARG A 29 7.21 -13.88 1.81
C ARG A 29 7.34 -12.55 2.55
N GLN A 30 6.24 -11.79 2.57
CA GLN A 30 6.22 -10.50 3.25
C GLN A 30 6.54 -10.59 4.75
N ASP A 31 6.23 -11.71 5.40
CA ASP A 31 6.49 -11.96 6.82
C ASP A 31 7.92 -12.47 7.11
N GLU A 32 8.74 -12.68 6.09
CA GLU A 32 10.14 -13.11 6.22
C GLU A 32 11.15 -11.96 6.07
N VAL A 33 10.67 -10.78 5.70
CA VAL A 33 11.52 -9.61 5.42
C VAL A 33 11.11 -8.41 6.27
N ASP A 34 12.06 -7.54 6.55
CA ASP A 34 11.89 -6.32 7.36
C ASP A 34 11.51 -5.08 6.53
N PHE A 35 11.14 -5.29 5.28
CA PHE A 35 10.73 -4.23 4.35
C PHE A 35 9.47 -4.62 3.58
N VAL A 36 8.81 -3.65 3.00
CA VAL A 36 7.70 -3.89 2.07
C VAL A 36 8.25 -4.48 0.78
N VAL A 37 7.75 -5.63 0.34
CA VAL A 37 7.99 -6.13 -1.01
C VAL A 37 7.22 -5.24 -1.99
N PRO A 38 7.89 -4.31 -2.70
CA PRO A 38 7.20 -3.23 -3.39
C PRO A 38 6.45 -3.72 -4.62
N HIS A 39 5.31 -3.08 -4.88
CA HIS A 39 4.62 -3.18 -6.15
C HIS A 39 5.29 -2.26 -7.18
N LEU A 40 5.40 -2.72 -8.43
CA LEU A 40 6.14 -2.00 -9.46
C LEU A 40 5.30 -1.02 -10.30
N ARG A 41 3.98 -1.05 -10.18
CA ARG A 41 3.07 -0.22 -11.00
C ARG A 41 2.19 0.73 -10.21
N GLU A 42 1.94 0.42 -8.95
CA GLU A 42 1.06 1.20 -8.08
C GLU A 42 1.66 1.35 -6.70
N ASP A 43 1.37 2.47 -6.08
CA ASP A 43 1.82 2.74 -4.73
C ASP A 43 0.94 2.02 -3.70
N LEU A 44 1.53 1.65 -2.58
CA LEU A 44 0.80 1.21 -1.41
C LEU A 44 0.35 2.43 -0.59
N PRO A 45 -0.89 2.43 -0.05
CA PRO A 45 -1.44 3.57 0.71
C PRO A 45 -0.84 3.63 2.12
N LEU A 46 0.47 3.82 2.17
CA LEU A 46 1.29 3.94 3.36
C LEU A 46 2.23 5.12 3.22
N CYS A 47 2.74 5.61 4.34
CA CYS A 47 3.72 6.67 4.41
C CYS A 47 4.87 6.30 5.35
N ILE A 48 6.04 6.89 5.12
CA ILE A 48 7.13 6.91 6.09
C ILE A 48 6.77 7.94 7.16
N ASP A 49 6.68 7.50 8.43
CA ASP A 49 6.38 8.37 9.56
C ASP A 49 7.67 8.80 10.27
N PRO A 50 8.10 10.07 10.18
CA PRO A 50 9.30 10.57 10.87
C PRO A 50 9.23 10.42 12.39
N PHE A 51 8.04 10.39 12.99
CA PHE A 51 7.87 10.19 14.42
C PHE A 51 8.41 8.83 14.90
N LEU A 52 8.34 7.80 14.06
CA LEU A 52 8.93 6.49 14.35
C LEU A 52 10.46 6.54 14.43
N LEU A 53 11.10 7.46 13.70
CA LEU A 53 12.53 7.72 13.83
C LEU A 53 12.83 8.44 15.16
N TRP A 54 12.03 9.45 15.52
CA TRP A 54 12.18 10.23 16.74
C TRP A 54 12.05 9.38 18.00
N LYS A 55 11.02 8.53 18.08
CA LYS A 55 10.76 7.70 19.26
C LYS A 55 11.67 6.49 19.40
N SER A 56 12.43 6.14 18.37
CA SER A 56 13.23 4.90 18.36
C SER A 56 14.40 4.98 19.32
N ASP A 57 14.67 3.88 20.02
CA ASP A 57 15.88 3.72 20.84
C ASP A 57 17.14 3.43 19.99
N ARG A 58 16.98 3.20 18.69
CA ARG A 58 18.08 2.95 17.76
C ARG A 58 18.82 4.25 17.46
N SER A 59 20.12 4.27 17.72
CA SER A 59 20.96 5.46 17.48
C SER A 59 20.99 5.88 16.00
N ASP A 60 20.97 4.93 15.06
CA ASP A 60 20.92 5.23 13.62
C ASP A 60 19.61 5.92 13.22
N TYR A 61 18.46 5.53 13.79
CA TYR A 61 17.17 6.19 13.54
C TYR A 61 17.12 7.59 14.14
N GLN A 62 17.67 7.77 15.33
CA GLN A 62 17.79 9.11 15.94
C GLN A 62 18.70 10.03 15.10
N ASP A 63 19.77 9.49 14.49
CA ASP A 63 20.61 10.24 13.55
C ASP A 63 19.85 10.64 12.29
N LEU A 64 18.99 9.78 11.77
CA LEU A 64 18.12 10.10 10.65
C LEU A 64 17.13 11.21 10.99
N HIS A 65 16.50 11.14 12.16
CA HIS A 65 15.62 12.22 12.63
C HIS A 65 16.39 13.56 12.75
N ARG A 66 17.59 13.54 13.34
CA ARG A 66 18.45 14.75 13.40
C ARG A 66 18.80 15.28 12.00
N THR A 67 19.02 14.39 11.03
CA THR A 67 19.26 14.78 9.62
C THR A 67 18.06 15.49 9.01
N LEU A 68 16.82 15.02 9.27
CA LEU A 68 15.60 15.68 8.84
C LEU A 68 15.47 17.09 9.44
N LEU A 69 15.68 17.20 10.75
CA LEU A 69 15.63 18.49 11.43
C LEU A 69 16.72 19.44 10.93
N ALA A 70 17.94 18.95 10.66
CA ALA A 70 19.02 19.76 10.09
C ALA A 70 18.67 20.32 8.71
N PHE A 71 17.94 19.57 7.88
CA PHE A 71 17.46 20.05 6.58
C PHE A 71 16.48 21.21 6.73
N ILE A 72 15.41 21.02 7.52
CA ILE A 72 14.40 22.08 7.68
C ILE A 72 14.94 23.29 8.44
N GLU A 73 15.88 23.07 9.35
CA GLU A 73 16.62 24.11 10.05
C GLU A 73 17.45 24.96 9.08
N GLN A 74 18.10 24.34 8.10
CA GLN A 74 18.82 25.08 7.07
C GLN A 74 17.89 25.94 6.21
N VAL A 75 16.69 25.42 5.87
CA VAL A 75 15.66 26.22 5.20
C VAL A 75 15.26 27.42 6.08
N ARG A 76 15.01 27.20 7.38
CA ARG A 76 14.66 28.23 8.36
C ARG A 76 15.73 29.33 8.44
N ILE A 77 16.98 28.95 8.59
CA ILE A 77 18.13 29.87 8.67
C ILE A 77 18.17 30.79 7.44
N HIS A 78 17.97 30.25 6.25
CA HIS A 78 17.93 31.06 5.02
C HIS A 78 16.72 32.01 5.00
N VAL A 79 15.55 31.57 5.46
CA VAL A 79 14.34 32.41 5.51
C VAL A 79 14.53 33.59 6.46
N ILE A 80 15.03 33.34 7.70
CA ILE A 80 15.24 34.37 8.72
C ILE A 80 16.31 35.36 8.28
N ALA A 81 17.37 34.89 7.62
CA ALA A 81 18.42 35.75 7.07
C ALA A 81 17.98 36.50 5.80
N GLY A 82 16.70 36.45 5.39
CA GLY A 82 16.20 37.11 4.20
C GLY A 82 16.63 36.49 2.86
N ARG A 83 17.36 35.36 2.90
CA ARG A 83 17.89 34.65 1.73
C ARG A 83 16.88 33.70 1.11
N SER A 84 15.70 34.19 0.75
CA SER A 84 14.59 33.38 0.25
C SER A 84 14.93 32.56 -0.99
N GLY A 85 15.81 33.10 -1.88
CA GLY A 85 16.28 32.35 -3.06
C GLY A 85 17.04 31.07 -2.70
N ALA A 86 17.86 31.09 -1.64
CA ALA A 86 18.55 29.90 -1.15
C ALA A 86 17.58 28.89 -0.55
N ALA A 87 16.59 29.35 0.25
CA ALA A 87 15.53 28.49 0.78
C ALA A 87 14.70 27.83 -0.36
N HIS A 88 14.35 28.59 -1.39
CA HIS A 88 13.67 28.06 -2.57
C HIS A 88 14.51 27.00 -3.30
N LYS A 89 15.82 27.20 -3.42
CA LYS A 89 16.75 26.25 -4.05
C LYS A 89 16.81 24.94 -3.26
N LEU A 90 16.93 24.99 -1.94
CA LEU A 90 16.94 23.80 -1.10
C LEU A 90 15.63 22.98 -1.23
N LEU A 91 14.49 23.66 -1.16
CA LEU A 91 13.18 23.02 -1.31
C LEU A 91 12.89 22.54 -2.74
N ALA A 92 13.60 23.03 -3.75
CA ALA A 92 13.42 22.64 -5.14
C ALA A 92 13.93 21.22 -5.45
N GLU A 93 14.90 20.74 -4.68
CA GLU A 93 15.46 19.40 -4.83
C GLU A 93 14.65 18.32 -4.13
N VAL A 94 13.68 18.70 -3.28
CA VAL A 94 12.72 17.77 -2.71
C VAL A 94 11.77 17.33 -3.81
N ARG A 95 11.89 16.07 -4.22
CA ARG A 95 11.11 15.47 -5.30
C ARG A 95 10.27 14.33 -4.74
N GLU A 96 9.18 14.02 -5.42
CA GLU A 96 8.42 12.80 -5.12
C GLU A 96 9.33 11.59 -5.31
N PRO A 97 9.41 10.69 -4.31
CA PRO A 97 10.26 9.52 -4.39
C PRO A 97 9.54 8.38 -5.13
N ASP A 98 9.34 8.53 -6.44
CA ASP A 98 8.68 7.53 -7.30
C ASP A 98 9.30 6.13 -7.15
N GLU A 99 10.55 6.07 -6.67
CA GLU A 99 11.30 4.84 -6.49
C GLU A 99 10.80 3.99 -5.29
N LEU A 100 10.08 4.60 -4.33
CA LEU A 100 9.71 3.89 -3.09
C LEU A 100 8.40 3.10 -3.19
N GLY A 101 7.48 3.50 -4.09
CA GLY A 101 6.20 2.83 -4.28
C GLY A 101 5.24 2.95 -3.10
N LEU A 102 5.32 4.04 -2.36
CA LEU A 102 4.41 4.41 -1.28
C LEU A 102 3.68 5.71 -1.62
N GLY A 103 2.41 5.79 -1.25
CA GLY A 103 1.59 6.98 -1.45
C GLY A 103 0.13 6.65 -1.70
N TYR A 104 -0.69 7.68 -1.86
CA TYR A 104 -2.14 7.53 -2.09
C TYR A 104 -2.54 7.71 -3.55
N ALA A 105 -1.57 7.82 -4.47
CA ALA A 105 -1.84 8.00 -5.89
C ALA A 105 -2.39 6.72 -6.52
N THR A 106 -3.59 6.79 -7.08
CA THR A 106 -4.17 5.73 -7.90
C THR A 106 -3.92 6.02 -9.38
N GLY A 107 -3.03 5.26 -10.03
CA GLY A 107 -2.97 5.19 -11.49
C GLY A 107 -1.79 5.85 -12.20
N SER A 108 -0.91 6.60 -11.57
CA SER A 108 0.42 6.94 -12.11
C SER A 108 1.38 7.31 -10.97
N LYS A 109 2.60 6.80 -11.03
CA LYS A 109 3.70 7.15 -10.09
C LYS A 109 4.23 8.59 -10.27
N ARG A 110 3.59 9.44 -11.05
CA ARG A 110 4.01 10.83 -11.28
C ARG A 110 3.09 11.78 -10.51
N GLY A 111 3.39 11.97 -9.24
CA GLY A 111 2.83 13.04 -8.45
C GLY A 111 3.58 14.35 -8.64
N SER A 112 3.08 15.44 -8.09
CA SER A 112 3.74 16.75 -8.17
C SER A 112 4.82 16.85 -7.08
N ALA A 113 6.07 17.07 -7.49
CA ALA A 113 7.14 17.59 -6.63
C ALA A 113 6.66 18.79 -5.79
N ILE A 114 7.43 19.19 -4.77
CA ILE A 114 7.17 20.45 -4.06
C ILE A 114 7.29 21.60 -5.05
N GLY A 115 6.17 21.96 -5.66
CA GLY A 115 6.07 23.00 -6.68
C GLY A 115 6.34 24.41 -6.11
N PRO A 116 6.56 25.44 -6.97
CA PRO A 116 6.91 26.80 -6.53
C PRO A 116 5.92 27.41 -5.52
N ALA A 117 4.63 27.15 -5.68
CA ALA A 117 3.59 27.64 -4.77
C ALA A 117 3.70 27.03 -3.36
N LEU A 118 4.02 25.73 -3.26
CA LEU A 118 4.20 25.06 -1.96
C LEU A 118 5.48 25.51 -1.28
N ARG A 119 6.59 25.70 -2.03
CA ARG A 119 7.84 26.27 -1.50
C ARG A 119 7.61 27.65 -0.90
N SER A 120 6.89 28.51 -1.62
CA SER A 120 6.50 29.84 -1.12
C SER A 120 5.64 29.77 0.13
N ALA A 121 4.70 28.80 0.19
CA ALA A 121 3.86 28.60 1.38
C ALA A 121 4.70 28.19 2.60
N ILE A 122 5.65 27.26 2.45
CA ILE A 122 6.57 26.87 3.54
C ILE A 122 7.39 28.08 4.01
N ILE A 123 8.02 28.82 3.10
CA ILE A 123 8.84 29.99 3.41
C ILE A 123 8.02 31.06 4.14
N ASN A 124 6.82 31.35 3.67
CA ASN A 124 5.95 32.36 4.30
C ASN A 124 5.51 31.90 5.70
N THR A 125 5.15 30.63 5.87
CA THR A 125 4.77 30.08 7.18
C THR A 125 5.91 30.19 8.19
N VAL A 126 7.15 29.94 7.78
CA VAL A 126 8.34 30.09 8.64
C VAL A 126 8.51 31.55 9.09
N ARG A 127 8.13 32.53 8.25
CA ARG A 127 8.17 33.97 8.62
C ARG A 127 7.01 34.39 9.53
N GLU A 128 5.83 33.81 9.32
CA GLU A 128 4.62 34.17 10.04
C GLU A 128 4.62 33.68 11.48
N ILE A 129 5.36 32.61 11.82
CA ILE A 129 5.39 32.02 13.15
C ILE A 129 6.67 32.45 13.88
N PRO A 130 6.60 33.39 14.87
CA PRO A 130 7.80 33.87 15.57
C PRO A 130 8.58 32.76 16.27
N GLN A 131 7.89 31.77 16.84
CA GLN A 131 8.48 30.64 17.53
C GLN A 131 9.41 29.81 16.63
N PHE A 132 9.14 29.71 15.33
CA PHE A 132 10.07 29.11 14.39
C PHE A 132 11.37 29.91 14.26
N GLY A 133 11.29 31.24 14.43
CA GLY A 133 12.45 32.12 14.49
C GLY A 133 13.33 31.87 15.71
N GLU A 134 12.75 31.51 16.83
CA GLU A 134 13.42 31.37 18.13
C GLU A 134 13.94 29.95 18.40
N SER A 135 13.10 28.91 18.22
CA SER A 135 13.39 27.54 18.66
C SER A 135 13.48 26.50 17.53
N GLY A 136 13.10 26.87 16.26
CA GLY A 136 13.12 25.94 15.14
C GLY A 136 11.97 24.95 15.15
N PHE A 137 12.22 23.75 14.60
CA PHE A 137 11.25 22.68 14.47
C PHE A 137 11.67 21.46 15.30
N ASP A 138 10.75 20.92 16.09
CA ASP A 138 10.97 19.66 16.84
C ASP A 138 10.53 18.43 16.02
N HIS A 139 9.53 18.62 15.14
CA HIS A 139 8.99 17.58 14.28
C HIS A 139 8.65 18.13 12.88
N LEU A 140 8.98 17.35 11.85
CA LEU A 140 8.70 17.71 10.45
C LEU A 140 7.21 17.76 10.16
N GLU A 141 6.43 16.91 10.80
CA GLU A 141 4.99 16.75 10.67
C GLU A 141 4.19 18.01 11.05
N ILE A 142 4.79 18.89 11.85
CA ILE A 142 4.21 20.19 12.18
C ILE A 142 3.85 20.99 10.92
N LEU A 143 4.60 20.82 9.84
CA LEU A 143 4.32 21.47 8.56
C LEU A 143 2.89 21.17 8.07
N ALA A 144 2.36 19.96 8.30
CA ALA A 144 1.01 19.60 7.90
C ALA A 144 -0.09 20.32 8.70
N LEU A 145 0.26 20.85 9.89
CA LEU A 145 -0.63 21.57 10.79
C LEU A 145 -0.63 23.09 10.59
N VAL A 146 0.35 23.63 9.86
CA VAL A 146 0.52 25.10 9.70
C VAL A 146 0.68 25.55 8.26
N VAL A 147 1.18 24.69 7.35
CA VAL A 147 1.46 25.04 5.95
C VAL A 147 0.29 24.64 5.04
N PRO A 148 -0.29 25.54 4.26
CA PRO A 148 -1.30 25.20 3.27
C PRO A 148 -0.78 24.20 2.24
N LYS A 149 -1.61 23.22 1.88
CA LYS A 149 -1.32 22.17 0.87
C LYS A 149 -0.21 21.18 1.26
N VAL A 150 0.30 21.22 2.48
CA VAL A 150 1.06 20.10 3.04
C VAL A 150 0.05 19.12 3.63
N ALA A 151 0.09 17.90 3.13
CA ALA A 151 -0.66 16.77 3.63
C ALA A 151 0.33 15.66 4.04
N GLU A 152 -0.21 14.57 4.51
CA GLU A 152 0.53 13.47 5.11
C GLU A 152 1.50 12.80 4.10
N ASP A 153 1.10 12.72 2.82
CA ASP A 153 1.93 12.26 1.70
C ASP A 153 3.20 13.12 1.54
N ARG A 154 3.05 14.44 1.67
CA ARG A 154 4.18 15.38 1.52
C ARG A 154 5.21 15.27 2.64
N ILE A 155 4.78 14.90 3.85
CA ILE A 155 5.70 14.63 4.96
C ILE A 155 6.53 13.39 4.65
N SER A 156 5.90 12.34 4.16
CA SER A 156 6.58 11.11 3.72
C SER A 156 7.57 11.40 2.57
N ASP A 157 7.14 12.10 1.51
CA ASP A 157 7.96 12.45 0.35
C ASP A 157 9.20 13.26 0.76
N LEU A 158 9.02 14.25 1.63
CA LEU A 158 10.10 15.07 2.14
C LEU A 158 11.07 14.23 2.96
N THR A 159 10.56 13.37 3.84
CA THR A 159 11.37 12.44 4.65
C THR A 159 12.24 11.56 3.77
N VAL A 160 11.63 10.89 2.78
CA VAL A 160 12.35 10.00 1.87
C VAL A 160 13.35 10.74 1.01
N SER A 161 12.99 11.94 0.48
CA SER A 161 13.90 12.74 -0.32
C SER A 161 15.15 13.13 0.46
N VAL A 162 15.00 13.62 1.69
CA VAL A 162 16.12 14.02 2.54
C VAL A 162 16.96 12.81 2.95
N LEU A 163 16.33 11.69 3.29
CA LEU A 163 17.00 10.47 3.72
C LEU A 163 17.35 9.51 2.57
N LYS A 164 17.24 9.93 1.30
CA LYS A 164 17.38 9.07 0.12
C LYS A 164 18.69 8.26 0.13
N ASN A 165 19.78 8.83 0.57
CA ASN A 165 21.07 8.13 0.68
C ASN A 165 20.98 6.91 1.66
N TRP A 166 20.30 7.08 2.77
CA TRP A 166 20.10 5.99 3.72
C TRP A 166 19.18 4.89 3.14
N PHE A 167 18.05 5.27 2.53
CA PHE A 167 17.15 4.31 1.87
C PHE A 167 17.87 3.52 0.76
N ALA A 168 18.73 4.18 0.00
CA ALA A 168 19.52 3.53 -1.04
C ALA A 168 20.53 2.52 -0.45
N LYS A 169 21.20 2.87 0.66
CA LYS A 169 22.11 1.95 1.38
C LYS A 169 21.35 0.75 1.98
N PHE A 170 20.20 1.00 2.61
CA PHE A 170 19.32 -0.04 3.14
C PHE A 170 18.92 -1.01 2.02
N THR A 171 18.41 -0.48 0.90
CA THR A 171 17.99 -1.26 -0.27
C THR A 171 19.15 -2.10 -0.83
N SER A 172 20.32 -1.49 -1.02
CA SER A 172 21.51 -2.19 -1.54
C SER A 172 21.94 -3.34 -0.62
N ALA A 173 21.83 -3.17 0.70
CA ALA A 173 22.14 -4.21 1.67
C ALA A 173 21.14 -5.39 1.55
N ARG A 174 19.85 -5.13 1.54
CA ARG A 174 18.81 -6.16 1.40
C ARG A 174 18.88 -6.90 0.05
N CYS A 175 19.15 -6.17 -1.03
CA CYS A 175 19.34 -6.80 -2.35
C CYS A 175 20.55 -7.75 -2.36
N ARG A 176 21.64 -7.38 -1.70
CA ARG A 176 22.82 -8.25 -1.58
C ARG A 176 22.52 -9.50 -0.77
N GLU A 177 21.81 -9.38 0.36
CA GLU A 177 21.40 -10.50 1.22
C GLU A 177 20.51 -11.49 0.46
N LEU A 178 19.61 -10.98 -0.38
CA LEU A 178 18.62 -11.78 -1.12
C LEU A 178 19.08 -12.18 -2.52
N GLY A 179 20.26 -11.76 -2.98
CA GLY A 179 20.75 -12.02 -4.31
C GLY A 179 19.96 -11.35 -5.43
N VAL A 180 19.30 -10.22 -5.13
CA VAL A 180 18.50 -9.45 -6.11
C VAL A 180 19.44 -8.76 -7.11
N PRO A 181 19.22 -8.91 -8.44
CA PRO A 181 19.97 -8.17 -9.44
C PRO A 181 19.82 -6.67 -9.30
N THR A 182 20.92 -5.93 -9.34
CA THR A 182 20.96 -4.48 -9.21
C THR A 182 21.66 -3.82 -10.41
N ARG A 183 21.36 -2.52 -10.61
CA ARG A 183 22.06 -1.63 -11.53
C ARG A 183 22.60 -0.43 -10.79
N GLU A 184 23.66 0.18 -11.30
CA GLU A 184 24.22 1.42 -10.75
C GLU A 184 23.35 2.61 -11.18
N TYR A 185 22.93 3.42 -10.19
CA TYR A 185 22.15 4.63 -10.40
C TYR A 185 22.84 5.83 -9.78
N ARG A 186 22.80 6.96 -10.49
CA ARG A 186 23.23 8.24 -9.97
C ARG A 186 22.03 9.01 -9.43
N LEU A 187 22.00 9.23 -8.14
CA LEU A 187 20.93 9.87 -7.39
C LEU A 187 21.41 11.17 -6.75
N VAL A 188 20.47 11.98 -6.25
CA VAL A 188 20.77 13.18 -5.46
C VAL A 188 20.16 12.99 -4.07
N GLY A 189 20.92 13.28 -3.03
CA GLY A 189 20.50 13.19 -1.64
C GLY A 189 21.03 14.33 -0.80
N TRP A 190 20.39 14.61 0.31
CA TRP A 190 20.82 15.61 1.27
C TRP A 190 22.06 15.13 2.05
N ASP A 191 23.08 15.99 2.14
CA ASP A 191 24.26 15.76 2.98
C ASP A 191 24.22 16.75 4.16
N ALA A 192 23.93 16.23 5.35
CA ALA A 192 23.80 17.03 6.57
C ALA A 192 25.13 17.67 7.02
N ASN A 193 26.29 17.13 6.62
CA ASN A 193 27.60 17.72 6.96
C ASN A 193 27.93 18.91 6.05
N LYS A 194 27.52 18.84 4.79
CA LYS A 194 27.76 19.92 3.81
C LYS A 194 26.59 20.89 3.69
N LEU A 195 25.45 20.55 4.30
CA LEU A 195 24.19 21.31 4.27
C LEU A 195 23.74 21.64 2.82
N ASP A 196 23.91 20.67 1.93
CA ASP A 196 23.56 20.81 0.51
C ASP A 196 23.16 19.47 -0.09
N TRP A 197 22.49 19.52 -1.25
CA TRP A 197 22.13 18.36 -2.04
C TRP A 197 23.33 17.91 -2.89
N LEU A 198 23.71 16.65 -2.75
CA LEU A 198 24.88 16.11 -3.43
C LEU A 198 24.52 14.87 -4.24
N PRO A 199 25.17 14.70 -5.42
CA PRO A 199 25.05 13.44 -6.16
C PRO A 199 25.78 12.32 -5.43
N PHE A 200 25.19 11.13 -5.47
CA PHE A 200 25.80 9.87 -5.01
C PHE A 200 25.40 8.72 -5.93
N SER A 201 26.17 7.63 -5.92
CA SER A 201 25.86 6.42 -6.65
C SER A 201 25.38 5.32 -5.72
N ALA A 202 24.45 4.50 -6.21
CA ALA A 202 23.96 3.32 -5.49
C ALA A 202 23.58 2.19 -6.46
N SER A 203 23.85 0.96 -6.03
CA SER A 203 23.40 -0.26 -6.74
C SER A 203 22.02 -0.64 -6.24
N LEU A 204 21.00 -0.45 -7.08
CA LEU A 204 19.59 -0.63 -6.73
C LEU A 204 18.90 -1.64 -7.66
N PRO A 205 17.87 -2.35 -7.17
CA PRO A 205 17.00 -3.11 -8.03
C PRO A 205 16.22 -2.17 -8.96
N TYR A 206 15.67 -2.72 -10.02
CA TYR A 206 15.04 -1.91 -11.06
C TYR A 206 13.67 -2.46 -11.46
N ASN A 207 12.81 -1.57 -11.92
CA ASN A 207 11.57 -1.93 -12.58
C ASN A 207 11.87 -2.34 -14.04
N PRO A 208 11.62 -3.59 -14.47
CA PRO A 208 11.94 -4.02 -15.84
C PRO A 208 11.18 -3.27 -16.93
N SER A 209 10.01 -2.71 -16.61
CA SER A 209 9.16 -2.05 -17.61
C SER A 209 9.72 -0.72 -18.11
N ASP A 210 10.45 0.00 -17.26
CA ASP A 210 10.99 1.33 -17.59
C ASP A 210 12.43 1.55 -17.15
N GLY A 211 13.03 0.57 -16.47
CA GLY A 211 14.40 0.62 -15.96
C GLY A 211 14.60 1.56 -14.77
N SER A 212 13.54 2.10 -14.19
CA SER A 212 13.63 2.99 -13.03
C SER A 212 14.16 2.26 -11.78
N PRO A 213 14.91 2.93 -10.90
CA PRO A 213 15.36 2.33 -9.65
C PRO A 213 14.19 2.09 -8.70
N VAL A 214 14.34 1.09 -7.84
CA VAL A 214 13.37 0.78 -6.77
C VAL A 214 14.05 0.91 -5.43
N LEU A 215 13.42 1.60 -4.47
CA LEU A 215 13.82 1.68 -3.07
C LEU A 215 12.92 0.78 -2.22
N LEU A 216 13.50 0.20 -1.17
CA LEU A 216 12.77 -0.61 -0.20
C LEU A 216 12.42 0.24 1.03
N ALA A 217 11.17 0.13 1.48
CA ALA A 217 10.67 0.80 2.67
C ALA A 217 10.70 -0.15 3.87
N PRO A 218 11.43 0.17 4.95
CA PRO A 218 11.40 -0.63 6.17
C PRO A 218 10.01 -0.67 6.80
N LEU A 219 9.57 -1.85 7.26
CA LEU A 219 8.25 -2.04 7.87
C LEU A 219 8.08 -1.24 9.17
N ASP A 220 9.16 -1.06 9.92
CA ASP A 220 9.16 -0.39 11.21
C ASP A 220 9.05 1.15 11.11
N LEU A 221 9.05 1.71 9.89
CA LEU A 221 8.83 3.15 9.64
C LEU A 221 7.48 3.46 8.99
N LEU A 222 6.59 2.47 8.82
CA LEU A 222 5.38 2.62 8.04
C LEU A 222 4.14 2.89 8.88
N ARG A 223 3.33 3.83 8.42
CA ARG A 223 1.97 4.07 8.94
C ARG A 223 1.01 4.43 7.81
N HIS A 224 -0.29 4.21 8.05
CA HIS A 224 -1.34 4.73 7.16
C HIS A 224 -1.47 6.25 7.27
N LEU A 225 -1.23 6.82 8.44
CA LEU A 225 -1.13 8.25 8.68
C LEU A 225 0.02 8.51 9.65
N PRO A 226 0.81 9.57 9.48
CA PRO A 226 1.81 9.96 10.47
C PRO A 226 1.19 10.10 11.87
N TRP A 227 1.97 9.89 12.92
CA TRP A 227 1.50 9.99 14.31
C TRP A 227 1.01 11.39 14.66
N ILE A 228 1.72 12.42 14.20
CA ILE A 228 1.29 13.82 14.24
C ILE A 228 0.66 14.13 12.89
N ASN A 229 -0.68 14.30 12.84
CA ASN A 229 -1.41 14.52 11.60
C ASN A 229 -2.59 15.47 11.78
N TYR A 230 -3.04 16.08 10.68
CA TYR A 230 -4.14 17.06 10.71
C TYR A 230 -5.50 16.46 11.09
N PRO A 231 -5.94 15.28 10.59
CA PRO A 231 -7.22 14.69 11.00
C PRO A 231 -7.34 14.45 12.50
N ASP A 232 -6.28 13.95 13.13
CA ASP A 232 -6.25 13.72 14.58
C ASP A 232 -6.25 15.05 15.34
N TYR A 233 -5.38 15.99 14.95
CA TYR A 233 -5.34 17.34 15.50
C TYR A 233 -6.71 18.04 15.45
N TYR A 234 -7.36 18.00 14.28
CA TYR A 234 -8.69 18.62 14.12
C TYR A 234 -9.71 18.00 15.05
N LYS A 235 -9.74 16.68 15.16
CA LYS A 235 -10.71 15.94 15.97
C LYS A 235 -10.49 16.08 17.47
N THR A 236 -9.25 15.99 17.92
CA THR A 236 -8.91 15.87 19.36
C THR A 236 -8.61 17.22 20.02
N THR A 237 -8.16 18.21 19.24
CA THR A 237 -7.72 19.51 19.77
C THR A 237 -8.58 20.65 19.23
N PHE A 238 -8.55 20.89 17.93
CA PHE A 238 -9.18 22.07 17.35
C PHE A 238 -10.69 22.09 17.50
N SER A 239 -11.40 20.96 17.28
CA SER A 239 -12.85 20.89 17.41
C SER A 239 -13.33 21.12 18.85
N HIS A 240 -12.55 20.76 19.86
CA HIS A 240 -12.85 21.04 21.25
C HIS A 240 -12.78 22.55 21.55
N LEU A 241 -11.76 23.24 21.07
CA LEU A 241 -11.62 24.69 21.21
C LEU A 241 -12.80 25.45 20.58
N VAL A 242 -13.26 25.01 19.41
CA VAL A 242 -14.42 25.60 18.72
C VAL A 242 -15.70 25.40 19.52
N LEU A 243 -15.90 24.25 20.14
CA LEU A 243 -17.06 23.97 21.00
C LEU A 243 -17.04 24.79 22.31
N GLU A 244 -15.87 24.91 22.95
CA GLU A 244 -15.69 25.73 24.16
C GLU A 244 -15.93 27.20 23.87
N ALA A 245 -15.61 27.68 22.65
CA ALA A 245 -15.93 29.05 22.22
C ALA A 245 -17.42 29.27 21.85
N GLY A 246 -18.28 28.27 22.04
CA GLY A 246 -19.73 28.38 21.82
C GLY A 246 -20.18 28.32 20.37
N HIS A 247 -19.30 27.89 19.45
CA HIS A 247 -19.62 27.71 18.03
C HIS A 247 -20.29 26.36 17.78
N THR A 248 -21.22 26.30 16.82
CA THR A 248 -21.85 25.06 16.37
C THR A 248 -20.87 24.19 15.57
N ARG A 249 -21.09 22.86 15.57
CA ARG A 249 -20.28 21.83 14.87
C ARG A 249 -20.27 21.93 13.33
N SER A 250 -20.29 23.12 12.73
CA SER A 250 -20.04 23.18 11.27
C SER A 250 -18.56 22.94 10.99
N ALA A 251 -18.27 22.10 9.99
CA ALA A 251 -16.89 21.80 9.60
C ALA A 251 -16.18 23.10 9.16
N ILE A 252 -15.16 23.50 9.91
CA ILE A 252 -14.33 24.65 9.53
C ILE A 252 -13.36 24.21 8.42
N PRO A 253 -13.29 24.94 7.29
CA PRO A 253 -12.37 24.60 6.19
C PRO A 253 -10.91 24.57 6.64
N LYS A 254 -10.15 23.56 6.19
CA LYS A 254 -8.73 23.38 6.55
C LYS A 254 -7.89 24.67 6.42
N PRO A 255 -8.03 25.51 5.37
CA PRO A 255 -7.26 26.76 5.28
C PRO A 255 -7.48 27.73 6.45
N GLN A 256 -8.69 27.80 6.99
CA GLN A 256 -9.01 28.66 8.15
C GLN A 256 -8.38 28.11 9.43
N VAL A 257 -8.41 26.78 9.62
CA VAL A 257 -7.74 26.11 10.74
C VAL A 257 -6.24 26.38 10.71
N LEU A 258 -5.61 26.22 9.54
CA LEU A 258 -4.16 26.45 9.38
C LEU A 258 -3.80 27.94 9.63
N ALA A 259 -4.63 28.88 9.21
CA ALA A 259 -4.44 30.30 9.51
C ALA A 259 -4.53 30.59 11.02
N TYR A 260 -5.51 29.99 11.69
CA TYR A 260 -5.66 30.07 13.14
C TYR A 260 -4.44 29.48 13.87
N ASN A 261 -3.96 28.31 13.42
CA ASN A 261 -2.79 27.64 13.99
C ASN A 261 -1.53 28.50 13.90
N ARG A 262 -1.33 29.22 12.79
CA ARG A 262 -0.17 30.13 12.63
C ARG A 262 -0.24 31.29 13.60
N ALA A 263 -1.43 31.84 13.85
CA ALA A 263 -1.64 32.92 14.81
C ALA A 263 -1.59 32.46 16.27
N ASN A 264 -1.88 31.18 16.54
CA ASN A 264 -2.00 30.61 17.89
C ASN A 264 -1.12 29.33 17.99
N TYR A 265 0.16 29.44 17.65
CA TYR A 265 1.04 28.29 17.49
C TYR A 265 1.20 27.43 18.77
N GLU A 266 1.00 28.00 19.95
CA GLU A 266 1.04 27.27 21.23
C GLU A 266 0.03 26.14 21.30
N ILE A 267 -1.09 26.23 20.59
CA ILE A 267 -2.09 25.17 20.51
C ILE A 267 -1.51 23.95 19.73
N VAL A 268 -0.79 24.24 18.64
CA VAL A 268 -0.08 23.20 17.87
C VAL A 268 0.99 22.54 18.73
N ARG A 269 1.78 23.32 19.46
CA ARG A 269 2.79 22.79 20.39
C ARG A 269 2.17 21.92 21.48
N SER A 270 1.09 22.35 22.09
CA SER A 270 0.37 21.56 23.10
C SER A 270 -0.11 20.21 22.53
N TYR A 271 -0.64 20.18 21.31
CA TYR A 271 -1.01 18.95 20.64
C TYR A 271 0.20 18.05 20.40
N VAL A 272 1.30 18.59 19.89
CA VAL A 272 2.54 17.83 19.62
C VAL A 272 3.07 17.23 20.91
N SER A 273 3.19 18.02 22.00
CA SER A 273 3.63 17.50 23.31
C SER A 273 2.69 16.41 23.86
N GLY A 274 1.37 16.52 23.61
CA GLY A 274 0.42 15.45 23.92
C GLY A 274 0.68 14.17 23.13
N ARG A 275 1.10 14.29 21.85
CA ARG A 275 1.46 13.13 21.03
C ARG A 275 2.80 12.51 21.44
N GLU A 276 3.78 13.33 21.83
CA GLU A 276 5.05 12.87 22.40
C GLU A 276 4.85 12.07 23.69
N SER A 277 4.01 12.59 24.60
CA SER A 277 3.69 11.90 25.87
C SER A 277 2.98 10.55 25.67
N GLN A 278 2.38 10.33 24.50
CA GLN A 278 1.72 9.09 24.09
C GLN A 278 2.56 8.24 23.12
N SER A 279 3.86 8.53 23.01
CA SER A 279 4.75 7.87 22.05
C SER A 279 4.78 6.35 22.15
N ASP A 280 4.58 5.77 23.33
CA ASP A 280 4.51 4.30 23.53
C ASP A 280 3.39 3.65 22.71
N ALA A 281 2.29 4.38 22.47
CA ALA A 281 1.17 3.90 21.65
C ALA A 281 1.44 4.02 20.15
N CYS A 282 2.46 4.77 19.73
CA CYS A 282 2.84 4.90 18.33
C CYS A 282 3.61 3.65 17.89
N THR A 283 3.00 2.80 17.11
CA THR A 283 3.62 1.61 16.49
C THR A 283 3.51 1.69 14.99
N PRO A 284 4.42 1.02 14.26
CA PRO A 284 4.22 0.83 12.82
C PRO A 284 2.86 0.19 12.53
N ASP A 285 2.21 0.63 11.46
CA ASP A 285 0.95 0.04 11.05
C ASP A 285 1.22 -1.23 10.21
N PRO A 286 0.39 -2.27 10.33
CA PRO A 286 0.46 -3.42 9.44
C PRO A 286 0.10 -3.00 8.01
N LEU A 287 0.59 -3.74 7.02
CA LEU A 287 0.28 -3.48 5.60
C LEU A 287 -1.22 -3.59 5.30
N PHE A 288 -1.91 -4.41 6.06
CA PHE A 288 -3.35 -4.57 5.99
C PHE A 288 -3.93 -4.88 7.38
N THR A 289 -5.07 -4.25 7.70
CA THR A 289 -5.80 -4.50 8.95
C THR A 289 -7.13 -5.21 8.63
N PRO A 290 -7.26 -6.50 8.95
CA PRO A 290 -8.51 -7.23 8.70
C PRO A 290 -9.65 -6.66 9.54
N LEU A 291 -10.86 -6.79 9.02
CA LEU A 291 -12.08 -6.38 9.72
C LEU A 291 -12.30 -7.22 10.99
N LYS A 292 -12.81 -6.57 12.03
CA LYS A 292 -13.20 -7.25 13.26
C LYS A 292 -14.34 -8.25 13.01
N LEU A 293 -14.37 -9.33 13.77
CA LEU A 293 -15.33 -10.42 13.62
C LEU A 293 -16.80 -9.96 13.58
N ASP A 294 -17.20 -9.03 14.47
CA ASP A 294 -18.57 -8.51 14.46
C ASP A 294 -18.92 -7.73 13.19
N THR A 295 -17.93 -7.07 12.60
CA THR A 295 -18.10 -6.39 11.30
C THR A 295 -18.22 -7.40 10.17
N LEU A 296 -17.42 -8.48 10.19
CA LEU A 296 -17.53 -9.57 9.23
C LEU A 296 -18.91 -10.22 9.30
N ARG A 297 -19.41 -10.55 10.49
CA ARG A 297 -20.76 -11.13 10.67
C ARG A 297 -21.86 -10.22 10.11
N ARG A 298 -21.78 -8.90 10.36
CA ARG A 298 -22.73 -7.94 9.79
C ARG A 298 -22.67 -7.90 8.26
N LYS A 299 -21.46 -7.89 7.68
CA LYS A 299 -21.28 -7.87 6.23
C LYS A 299 -21.77 -9.16 5.56
N VAL A 300 -21.58 -10.33 6.18
CA VAL A 300 -22.17 -11.59 5.71
C VAL A 300 -23.69 -11.53 5.71
N ALA A 301 -24.30 -11.02 6.78
CA ALA A 301 -25.75 -10.84 6.83
C ALA A 301 -26.26 -9.88 5.72
N GLN A 302 -25.54 -8.78 5.47
CA GLN A 302 -25.84 -7.86 4.38
C GLN A 302 -25.71 -8.53 3.02
N LEU A 303 -24.62 -9.29 2.77
CA LEU A 303 -24.40 -10.02 1.52
C LEU A 303 -25.56 -11.00 1.25
N ARG A 304 -25.98 -11.77 2.25
CA ARG A 304 -27.11 -12.72 2.13
C ARG A 304 -28.44 -12.05 1.84
N ALA A 305 -28.67 -10.86 2.40
CA ALA A 305 -29.90 -10.09 2.19
C ALA A 305 -29.99 -9.44 0.80
N LEU A 306 -28.90 -9.39 0.04
CA LEU A 306 -28.93 -8.83 -1.31
C LEU A 306 -29.75 -9.69 -2.26
N PRO A 307 -30.60 -9.10 -3.13
CA PRO A 307 -31.22 -9.81 -4.23
C PRO A 307 -30.15 -10.24 -5.25
N THR A 308 -30.41 -11.35 -5.96
CA THR A 308 -29.59 -11.74 -7.11
C THR A 308 -29.87 -10.84 -8.30
N GLY A 309 -28.88 -10.63 -9.17
CA GLY A 309 -28.98 -9.77 -10.35
C GLY A 309 -28.41 -8.39 -10.12
N ARG A 310 -28.81 -7.42 -10.96
CA ARG A 310 -28.28 -6.06 -11.00
C ARG A 310 -29.23 -4.99 -10.44
N ASP A 311 -30.45 -5.37 -10.10
CA ASP A 311 -31.46 -4.42 -9.66
C ASP A 311 -31.01 -3.62 -8.44
N GLY A 312 -31.22 -2.31 -8.49
CA GLY A 312 -30.83 -1.39 -7.41
C GLY A 312 -29.33 -1.36 -7.10
N GLY A 313 -28.47 -1.80 -8.04
CA GLY A 313 -27.02 -1.88 -7.86
C GLY A 313 -26.58 -3.01 -6.94
N ALA A 314 -27.36 -4.10 -6.88
CA ALA A 314 -27.10 -5.25 -6.02
C ALA A 314 -25.80 -5.98 -6.41
N ASP A 315 -25.47 -6.04 -7.70
CA ASP A 315 -24.21 -6.60 -8.21
C ASP A 315 -22.99 -5.84 -7.65
N LYS A 316 -22.99 -4.52 -7.74
CA LYS A 316 -21.90 -3.70 -7.20
C LYS A 316 -21.78 -3.80 -5.68
N LYS A 317 -22.92 -3.80 -4.97
CA LYS A 317 -22.92 -4.00 -3.51
C LYS A 317 -22.39 -5.38 -3.14
N PHE A 318 -22.70 -6.41 -3.94
CA PHE A 318 -22.16 -7.75 -3.75
C PHE A 318 -20.64 -7.78 -3.95
N GLU A 319 -20.13 -7.12 -4.99
CA GLU A 319 -18.68 -6.99 -5.24
C GLU A 319 -17.98 -6.30 -4.07
N ASP A 320 -18.49 -5.16 -3.58
CA ASP A 320 -17.91 -4.40 -2.47
C ASP A 320 -17.89 -5.23 -1.17
N LEU A 321 -18.99 -5.91 -0.84
CA LEU A 321 -19.08 -6.76 0.34
C LEU A 321 -18.16 -7.99 0.23
N ALA A 322 -18.11 -8.62 -0.94
CA ALA A 322 -17.24 -9.77 -1.20
C ALA A 322 -15.76 -9.38 -1.09
N TYR A 323 -15.39 -8.20 -1.62
CA TYR A 323 -14.03 -7.67 -1.48
C TYR A 323 -13.63 -7.52 -0.01
N ASP A 324 -14.44 -6.85 0.78
CA ASP A 324 -14.18 -6.62 2.21
C ASP A 324 -14.07 -7.92 3.01
N LEU A 325 -14.98 -8.87 2.72
CA LEU A 325 -15.01 -10.18 3.39
C LEU A 325 -13.80 -11.03 3.02
N LEU A 326 -13.54 -11.23 1.72
CA LEU A 326 -12.45 -12.08 1.25
C LEU A 326 -11.09 -11.51 1.62
N SER A 327 -10.88 -10.18 1.50
CA SER A 327 -9.64 -9.53 1.89
C SER A 327 -9.30 -9.78 3.36
N SER A 328 -10.32 -9.73 4.23
CA SER A 328 -10.12 -9.93 5.68
C SER A 328 -10.02 -11.40 6.07
N LEU A 329 -10.80 -12.29 5.44
CA LEU A 329 -10.86 -13.72 5.78
C LEU A 329 -9.65 -14.49 5.24
N LEU A 330 -9.07 -14.06 4.14
CA LEU A 330 -7.94 -14.75 3.51
C LEU A 330 -6.58 -14.16 3.89
N TYR A 331 -6.56 -13.00 4.58
CA TYR A 331 -5.34 -12.44 5.16
C TYR A 331 -4.96 -13.22 6.43
N PRO A 332 -3.67 -13.49 6.69
CA PRO A 332 -2.49 -13.11 5.93
C PRO A 332 -2.03 -14.14 4.88
N GLU A 333 -2.73 -15.24 4.67
CA GLU A 333 -2.30 -16.31 3.76
C GLU A 333 -2.31 -15.87 2.30
N LEU A 334 -3.35 -15.14 1.88
CA LEU A 334 -3.41 -14.39 0.63
C LEU A 334 -3.39 -12.91 0.95
N ASP A 335 -2.56 -12.17 0.24
CA ASP A 335 -2.22 -10.81 0.61
C ASP A 335 -2.60 -9.82 -0.50
N LEU A 336 -2.70 -8.54 -0.13
CA LEU A 336 -2.87 -7.40 -1.00
C LEU A 336 -3.96 -7.61 -2.07
N ALA A 337 -5.18 -7.87 -1.59
CA ALA A 337 -6.37 -7.92 -2.43
C ALA A 337 -6.51 -6.62 -3.24
N LYS A 338 -6.67 -6.75 -4.56
CA LYS A 338 -6.97 -5.63 -5.44
C LYS A 338 -8.30 -5.85 -6.13
N SER A 339 -9.23 -4.91 -5.94
CA SER A 339 -10.52 -4.90 -6.63
C SER A 339 -10.41 -4.28 -8.02
N GLN A 340 -11.29 -4.72 -8.94
CA GLN A 340 -11.48 -4.19 -10.30
C GLN A 340 -10.17 -3.96 -11.07
N ALA A 341 -9.24 -4.91 -10.95
CA ALA A 341 -7.93 -4.82 -11.55
C ALA A 341 -8.00 -4.90 -13.08
N ARG A 342 -7.59 -3.82 -13.76
CA ARG A 342 -7.51 -3.79 -15.23
C ARG A 342 -6.19 -4.39 -15.72
N THR A 343 -6.25 -5.17 -16.79
CA THR A 343 -5.05 -5.61 -17.49
C THR A 343 -4.37 -4.43 -18.19
N ILE A 344 -3.08 -4.55 -18.51
CA ILE A 344 -2.31 -3.50 -19.22
C ILE A 344 -2.99 -3.09 -20.53
N SER A 345 -3.59 -4.05 -21.23
CA SER A 345 -4.35 -3.78 -22.47
C SER A 345 -5.68 -3.07 -22.23
N GLY A 346 -6.15 -2.93 -20.98
CA GLY A 346 -7.46 -2.39 -20.64
C GLY A 346 -8.65 -3.26 -21.07
N ALA A 347 -8.39 -4.40 -21.73
CA ALA A 347 -9.41 -5.23 -22.37
C ALA A 347 -10.22 -6.08 -21.37
N HIS A 348 -9.67 -6.32 -20.16
CA HIS A 348 -10.32 -7.15 -19.15
C HIS A 348 -10.26 -6.49 -17.78
N ILE A 349 -11.39 -6.54 -17.05
CA ILE A 349 -11.50 -6.15 -15.65
C ILE A 349 -11.69 -7.44 -14.86
N ARG A 350 -10.96 -7.60 -13.77
CA ARG A 350 -11.05 -8.74 -12.84
C ARG A 350 -11.56 -8.24 -11.52
N ASP A 351 -12.48 -8.98 -10.91
CA ASP A 351 -13.17 -8.46 -9.73
C ASP A 351 -12.25 -8.37 -8.54
N ILE A 352 -11.51 -9.45 -8.18
CA ILE A 352 -10.49 -9.40 -7.13
C ILE A 352 -9.27 -10.24 -7.54
N ILE A 353 -8.08 -9.72 -7.26
CA ILE A 353 -6.82 -10.46 -7.41
C ILE A 353 -6.10 -10.44 -6.07
N PHE A 354 -5.58 -11.60 -5.66
CA PHE A 354 -4.71 -11.76 -4.52
C PHE A 354 -3.31 -12.20 -4.94
N HIS A 355 -2.29 -11.74 -4.22
CA HIS A 355 -0.96 -12.33 -4.32
C HIS A 355 -0.88 -13.62 -3.52
N ASN A 356 -0.25 -14.63 -4.13
CA ASN A 356 0.03 -15.92 -3.51
C ASN A 356 1.54 -16.03 -3.26
N ASP A 357 1.98 -15.70 -2.04
CA ASP A 357 3.38 -15.81 -1.62
C ASP A 357 3.77 -17.23 -1.18
N GLY A 358 2.85 -18.19 -1.24
CA GLY A 358 3.13 -19.57 -0.86
C GLY A 358 3.26 -19.80 0.64
N LYS A 359 2.55 -19.03 1.48
CA LYS A 359 2.61 -19.10 2.94
C LYS A 359 2.22 -20.45 3.55
N THR A 360 1.43 -21.25 2.84
CA THR A 360 1.02 -22.59 3.26
C THR A 360 1.39 -23.62 2.21
N ALA A 361 1.54 -24.89 2.60
CA ALA A 361 1.80 -25.98 1.66
C ALA A 361 0.76 -26.01 0.52
N PHE A 362 -0.52 -25.78 0.83
CA PHE A 362 -1.58 -25.67 -0.18
C PHE A 362 -1.31 -24.55 -1.21
N LEU A 363 -0.91 -23.38 -0.75
CA LEU A 363 -0.62 -22.25 -1.64
C LEU A 363 0.67 -22.47 -2.44
N GLN A 364 1.66 -23.18 -1.88
CA GLN A 364 2.85 -23.62 -2.61
C GLN A 364 2.50 -24.62 -3.71
N ASP A 365 1.62 -25.59 -3.42
CA ASP A 365 1.12 -26.54 -4.42
C ASP A 365 0.41 -25.83 -5.57
N LEU A 366 -0.42 -24.80 -5.29
CA LEU A 366 -1.03 -24.00 -6.34
C LEU A 366 -0.02 -23.26 -7.22
N ARG A 367 1.06 -22.76 -6.62
CA ARG A 367 2.17 -22.14 -7.39
C ARG A 367 2.88 -23.17 -8.28
N GLY A 368 3.14 -24.35 -7.74
CA GLY A 368 3.83 -25.41 -8.47
C GLY A 368 2.98 -26.04 -9.58
N LEU A 369 1.74 -26.42 -9.27
CA LEU A 369 0.87 -27.15 -10.19
C LEU A 369 0.20 -26.28 -11.25
N TYR A 370 -0.14 -25.03 -10.88
CA TYR A 370 -0.94 -24.12 -11.71
C TYR A 370 -0.21 -22.82 -12.04
N SER A 371 1.06 -22.67 -11.64
CA SER A 371 1.81 -21.41 -11.76
C SER A 371 1.08 -20.21 -11.14
N ALA A 372 0.24 -20.46 -10.10
CA ALA A 372 -0.68 -19.49 -9.54
C ALA A 372 0.03 -18.52 -8.58
N ARG A 373 0.83 -17.59 -9.14
CA ARG A 373 1.43 -16.47 -8.38
C ARG A 373 0.38 -15.44 -7.97
N GLN A 374 -0.68 -15.34 -8.76
CA GLN A 374 -1.87 -14.55 -8.43
C GLN A 374 -3.10 -15.46 -8.47
N ILE A 375 -4.03 -15.24 -7.56
CA ILE A 375 -5.32 -15.96 -7.51
C ILE A 375 -6.41 -14.97 -7.86
N ILE A 376 -7.18 -15.30 -8.90
CA ILE A 376 -8.28 -14.47 -9.39
C ILE A 376 -9.56 -14.97 -8.77
N PHE A 377 -10.32 -14.04 -8.20
CA PHE A 377 -11.72 -14.25 -7.84
C PHE A 377 -12.61 -13.51 -8.85
N GLU A 378 -13.56 -14.23 -9.40
CA GLU A 378 -14.63 -13.70 -10.24
C GLU A 378 -15.93 -13.73 -9.43
N LEU A 379 -16.58 -12.60 -9.29
CA LEU A 379 -17.75 -12.41 -8.44
C LEU A 379 -19.03 -12.43 -9.29
N LYS A 380 -19.99 -13.26 -8.96
CA LYS A 380 -21.23 -13.38 -9.73
C LYS A 380 -22.44 -13.32 -8.81
N ASN A 381 -23.10 -12.17 -8.77
CA ASN A 381 -24.38 -12.03 -8.06
C ASN A 381 -25.55 -12.61 -8.88
N VAL A 382 -25.47 -13.91 -9.19
CA VAL A 382 -26.47 -14.63 -9.99
C VAL A 382 -27.08 -15.77 -9.20
N ALA A 383 -28.34 -16.13 -9.52
CA ALA A 383 -29.03 -17.26 -8.90
C ALA A 383 -28.36 -18.61 -9.23
N SER A 384 -27.73 -18.73 -10.41
CA SER A 384 -26.99 -19.92 -10.84
C SER A 384 -25.89 -19.55 -11.82
N LEU A 385 -24.73 -20.16 -11.69
CA LEU A 385 -23.67 -20.09 -12.70
C LEU A 385 -24.05 -20.88 -13.95
N ASP A 386 -23.49 -20.49 -15.10
CA ASP A 386 -23.58 -21.20 -16.37
C ASP A 386 -22.20 -21.42 -17.00
N SER A 387 -22.17 -22.12 -18.13
CA SER A 387 -20.92 -22.45 -18.83
C SER A 387 -20.22 -21.23 -19.43
N GLU A 388 -20.97 -20.15 -19.79
CA GLU A 388 -20.38 -18.93 -20.33
C GLU A 388 -19.56 -18.19 -19.26
N HIS A 389 -20.04 -18.15 -18.02
CA HIS A 389 -19.25 -17.61 -16.89
C HIS A 389 -17.92 -18.35 -16.75
N VAL A 390 -17.94 -19.71 -16.85
CA VAL A 390 -16.71 -20.51 -16.75
C VAL A 390 -15.74 -20.20 -17.89
N ASN A 391 -16.26 -20.11 -19.12
CA ASN A 391 -15.44 -19.76 -20.29
C ASN A 391 -14.86 -18.34 -20.20
N GLN A 392 -15.60 -17.41 -19.59
CA GLN A 392 -15.12 -16.04 -19.34
C GLN A 392 -13.93 -16.06 -18.37
N LEU A 393 -14.08 -16.72 -17.24
CA LEU A 393 -12.96 -16.82 -16.26
C LEU A 393 -11.76 -17.54 -16.87
N TYR A 394 -12.00 -18.63 -17.62
CA TYR A 394 -10.93 -19.36 -18.27
C TYR A 394 -10.11 -18.47 -19.24
N ARG A 395 -10.76 -17.61 -20.02
CA ARG A 395 -10.05 -16.64 -20.87
C ARG A 395 -9.09 -15.73 -20.08
N TYR A 396 -9.39 -15.45 -18.83
CA TYR A 396 -8.50 -14.69 -17.96
C TYR A 396 -7.31 -15.51 -17.46
N LEU A 397 -7.49 -16.83 -17.30
CA LEU A 397 -6.46 -17.75 -16.82
C LEU A 397 -5.53 -18.26 -17.93
N ASP A 398 -5.89 -18.06 -19.20
CA ASP A 398 -5.12 -18.55 -20.36
C ASP A 398 -3.91 -17.65 -20.70
N GLY A 399 -3.71 -16.54 -19.99
CA GLY A 399 -2.52 -15.69 -20.11
C GLY A 399 -1.30 -16.35 -19.44
N GLU A 400 -0.14 -16.28 -20.10
CA GLU A 400 1.06 -17.07 -19.77
C GLU A 400 1.60 -16.89 -18.34
N ASN A 401 1.37 -15.73 -17.68
CA ASN A 401 2.02 -15.40 -16.40
C ASN A 401 1.08 -15.28 -15.19
N MET A 402 -0.25 -15.37 -15.38
CA MET A 402 -1.22 -15.24 -14.27
C MET A 402 -1.36 -16.50 -13.43
N GLY A 403 -1.04 -17.64 -14.02
CA GLY A 403 -1.36 -18.94 -13.48
C GLY A 403 -2.77 -19.41 -13.88
N LYS A 404 -2.96 -20.73 -13.79
CA LYS A 404 -4.17 -21.44 -14.24
C LYS A 404 -5.07 -21.83 -13.07
N TYR A 405 -5.27 -20.90 -12.12
CA TYR A 405 -6.11 -21.13 -10.94
C TYR A 405 -7.03 -19.92 -10.70
N GLY A 406 -8.33 -20.16 -10.78
CA GLY A 406 -9.36 -19.14 -10.57
C GLY A 406 -10.44 -19.60 -9.59
N ILE A 407 -11.14 -18.66 -8.98
CA ILE A 407 -12.19 -18.93 -8.00
C ILE A 407 -13.42 -18.10 -8.37
N PHE A 408 -14.58 -18.75 -8.46
CA PHE A 408 -15.86 -18.06 -8.44
C PHE A 408 -16.33 -17.87 -7.01
N LEU A 409 -16.90 -16.70 -6.73
CA LEU A 409 -17.84 -16.51 -5.64
C LEU A 409 -19.21 -16.19 -6.23
N ALA A 410 -20.17 -17.11 -6.06
CA ALA A 410 -21.55 -16.98 -6.50
C ALA A 410 -22.50 -17.16 -5.32
N ARG A 411 -23.80 -16.91 -5.53
CA ARG A 411 -24.80 -17.00 -4.45
C ARG A 411 -25.13 -18.46 -4.05
N THR A 412 -25.03 -19.36 -5.01
CA THR A 412 -25.40 -20.78 -4.84
C THR A 412 -24.31 -21.71 -5.38
N PRO A 413 -24.29 -22.99 -4.96
CA PRO A 413 -23.41 -23.99 -5.55
C PRO A 413 -23.61 -24.12 -7.07
N PRO A 414 -22.54 -24.41 -7.85
CA PRO A 414 -22.65 -24.56 -9.28
C PRO A 414 -23.50 -25.79 -9.67
N PRO A 415 -24.33 -25.70 -10.72
CA PRO A 415 -25.08 -26.86 -11.22
C PRO A 415 -24.14 -27.91 -11.81
N ARG A 416 -24.64 -29.16 -11.93
CA ARG A 416 -23.84 -30.31 -12.44
C ARG A 416 -23.26 -30.10 -13.83
N SER A 417 -23.93 -29.34 -14.70
CA SER A 417 -23.43 -28.98 -16.04
C SER A 417 -22.17 -28.12 -15.95
N VAL A 418 -22.16 -27.12 -15.06
CA VAL A 418 -21.02 -26.26 -14.80
C VAL A 418 -19.86 -27.03 -14.17
N GLN A 419 -20.15 -27.94 -13.22
CA GLN A 419 -19.13 -28.80 -12.62
C GLN A 419 -18.42 -29.67 -13.67
N ARG A 420 -19.18 -30.28 -14.62
CA ARG A 420 -18.60 -31.04 -15.72
C ARG A 420 -17.72 -30.18 -16.62
N ASN A 421 -18.19 -28.99 -17.01
CA ASN A 421 -17.41 -28.06 -17.82
C ASN A 421 -16.07 -27.67 -17.13
N ILE A 422 -16.08 -27.45 -15.83
CA ILE A 422 -14.86 -27.17 -15.05
C ILE A 422 -13.88 -28.37 -15.09
N VAL A 423 -14.39 -29.59 -14.94
CA VAL A 423 -13.58 -30.82 -15.03
C VAL A 423 -13.00 -31.00 -16.44
N ASP A 424 -13.79 -30.76 -17.48
CA ASP A 424 -13.36 -30.86 -18.88
C ASP A 424 -12.26 -29.81 -19.20
N LEU A 425 -12.42 -28.59 -18.70
CA LEU A 425 -11.38 -27.55 -18.82
C LEU A 425 -10.08 -27.93 -18.13
N HIS A 426 -10.14 -28.53 -16.93
CA HIS A 426 -8.94 -29.01 -16.26
C HIS A 426 -8.26 -30.13 -17.06
N SER A 427 -9.01 -31.08 -17.55
CA SER A 427 -8.48 -32.23 -18.33
C SER A 427 -7.81 -31.78 -19.63
N SER A 428 -8.38 -30.77 -20.31
CA SER A 428 -7.90 -30.31 -21.62
C SER A 428 -6.83 -29.21 -21.52
N LYS A 429 -6.90 -28.33 -20.52
CA LYS A 429 -6.11 -27.09 -20.42
C LYS A 429 -5.32 -26.95 -19.14
N ARG A 430 -5.46 -27.88 -18.20
CA ARG A 430 -4.87 -27.85 -16.85
C ARG A 430 -5.20 -26.58 -16.06
N ALA A 431 -6.38 -25.96 -16.29
CA ALA A 431 -6.87 -24.85 -15.52
C ALA A 431 -7.79 -25.35 -14.42
N ALA A 432 -7.54 -24.97 -13.18
CA ALA A 432 -8.40 -25.29 -12.04
C ALA A 432 -9.30 -24.10 -11.73
N ILE A 433 -10.61 -24.36 -11.68
CA ILE A 433 -11.63 -23.39 -11.31
C ILE A 433 -12.41 -23.92 -10.11
N ILE A 434 -12.41 -23.16 -9.03
CA ILE A 434 -13.10 -23.53 -7.78
C ILE A 434 -14.31 -22.62 -7.61
N CYS A 435 -15.42 -23.17 -7.11
CA CYS A 435 -16.64 -22.41 -6.85
C CYS A 435 -16.90 -22.32 -5.35
N LEU A 436 -16.95 -21.10 -4.85
CA LEU A 436 -17.46 -20.74 -3.54
C LEU A 436 -18.88 -20.19 -3.65
N ASN A 437 -19.62 -20.26 -2.56
CA ASN A 437 -20.94 -19.66 -2.43
C ASN A 437 -21.13 -19.01 -1.05
N ASP A 438 -22.30 -18.40 -0.83
CA ASP A 438 -22.63 -17.70 0.42
C ASP A 438 -22.38 -18.58 1.67
N SER A 439 -22.65 -19.89 1.61
CA SER A 439 -22.42 -20.80 2.75
C SER A 439 -20.94 -21.04 3.03
N ASP A 440 -20.08 -20.96 2.02
CA ASP A 440 -18.63 -21.10 2.19
C ASP A 440 -18.06 -19.86 2.91
N ILE A 441 -18.58 -18.67 2.62
CA ILE A 441 -18.20 -17.43 3.33
C ILE A 441 -18.62 -17.51 4.80
N ASP A 442 -19.82 -18.01 5.10
CA ASP A 442 -20.23 -18.26 6.49
C ASP A 442 -19.30 -19.22 7.21
N LEU A 443 -18.94 -20.31 6.54
CA LEU A 443 -18.02 -21.30 7.11
C LEU A 443 -16.64 -20.66 7.39
N MET A 444 -16.15 -19.79 6.50
CA MET A 444 -14.90 -19.04 6.73
C MET A 444 -14.99 -18.17 7.97
N VAL A 445 -16.11 -17.45 8.18
CA VAL A 445 -16.31 -16.61 9.38
C VAL A 445 -16.38 -17.47 10.64
N GLN A 446 -17.08 -18.62 10.60
CA GLN A 446 -17.14 -19.56 11.72
C GLN A 446 -15.77 -20.16 12.06
N MET A 447 -14.96 -20.46 11.04
CA MET A 447 -13.59 -20.93 11.24
C MET A 447 -12.73 -19.87 11.92
N LEU A 448 -12.80 -18.62 11.49
CA LEU A 448 -12.10 -17.50 12.11
C LEU A 448 -12.53 -17.34 13.58
N ASP A 449 -13.85 -17.40 13.86
CA ASP A 449 -14.41 -17.31 15.21
C ASP A 449 -13.91 -18.43 16.14
N SER A 450 -13.67 -19.62 15.59
CA SER A 450 -13.13 -20.77 16.33
C SER A 450 -11.60 -20.86 16.33
N GLY A 451 -10.88 -19.80 15.90
CA GLY A 451 -9.42 -19.77 15.86
C GLY A 451 -8.81 -20.66 14.78
N ARG A 452 -9.60 -21.11 13.80
CA ARG A 452 -9.13 -21.90 12.64
C ARG A 452 -8.92 -20.99 11.43
N ARG A 453 -8.14 -21.46 10.46
CA ARG A 453 -7.78 -20.66 9.29
C ARG A 453 -8.86 -20.73 8.22
N PRO A 454 -9.44 -19.59 7.80
CA PRO A 454 -10.46 -19.57 6.74
C PRO A 454 -9.97 -20.10 5.38
N ILE A 455 -8.67 -19.99 5.09
CA ILE A 455 -8.05 -20.51 3.86
C ILE A 455 -8.26 -22.04 3.70
N ASP A 456 -8.47 -22.77 4.79
CA ASP A 456 -8.70 -24.21 4.74
C ASP A 456 -10.05 -24.56 4.08
N VAL A 457 -10.99 -23.62 3.94
CA VAL A 457 -12.20 -23.79 3.12
C VAL A 457 -11.83 -23.89 1.65
N LEU A 458 -10.93 -23.02 1.16
CA LEU A 458 -10.42 -23.11 -0.22
C LEU A 458 -9.69 -24.42 -0.46
N ARG A 459 -8.85 -24.83 0.49
CA ARG A 459 -8.13 -26.10 0.41
C ARG A 459 -9.10 -27.29 0.34
N LYS A 460 -10.15 -27.31 1.16
CA LYS A 460 -11.19 -28.35 1.13
C LYS A 460 -11.88 -28.41 -0.24
N LYS A 461 -12.29 -27.27 -0.77
CA LYS A 461 -12.93 -27.17 -2.10
C LYS A 461 -11.99 -27.64 -3.21
N HIS A 462 -10.72 -27.32 -3.14
CA HIS A 462 -9.73 -27.81 -4.09
C HIS A 462 -9.59 -29.34 -4.03
N ILE A 463 -9.54 -29.93 -2.83
CA ILE A 463 -9.49 -31.38 -2.67
C ILE A 463 -10.76 -32.03 -3.21
N GLU A 464 -11.93 -31.46 -2.96
CA GLU A 464 -13.21 -31.95 -3.51
C GLU A 464 -13.21 -31.91 -5.04
N PHE A 465 -12.66 -30.86 -5.63
CA PHE A 465 -12.50 -30.72 -7.08
C PHE A 465 -11.53 -31.77 -7.63
N THR A 466 -10.34 -31.92 -7.07
CA THR A 466 -9.33 -32.85 -7.57
C THR A 466 -9.79 -34.32 -7.51
N ARG A 467 -10.67 -34.68 -6.56
CA ARG A 467 -11.28 -36.02 -6.49
C ARG A 467 -12.28 -36.31 -7.60
N GLN A 468 -12.76 -35.28 -8.31
CA GLN A 468 -13.69 -35.44 -9.43
C GLN A 468 -12.97 -35.57 -10.78
N LEU A 469 -11.65 -35.36 -10.81
CA LEU A 469 -10.86 -35.46 -12.03
C LEU A 469 -10.72 -36.91 -12.46
N PRO A 470 -10.75 -37.19 -13.79
CA PRO A 470 -10.47 -38.52 -14.30
C PRO A 470 -9.03 -38.91 -13.89
N GLN A 471 -8.90 -40.18 -13.48
CA GLN A 471 -7.58 -40.78 -13.15
C GLN A 471 -6.76 -41.01 -14.39
#